data_6156934935722929aed990a5eccb831c
#
_entry.id   6156934935722929aed990a5eccb831c
#
_cell.length_a   1.000
_cell.length_b   1.000
_cell.length_c   1.000
_cell.angle_alpha   90.00
_cell.angle_beta   90.00
_cell.angle_gamma   90.00
#
_symmetry.space_group_name_H-M   'P 1'
#
loop_
_entity.id
_entity.type
_entity.pdbx_description
1 polymer ?
#
loop_
_entity_poly.entity_id
_entity_poly.type
_entity_poly.pdbx_seq_one_letter_code
_entity_poly.pdbx_strand_id
1 'polypeptide(L)'
;MSRVKKAVLLVIVVFAMLLITMPANASGSAKIGGVFVNSDSATVTGSLNTQWEQGKWQQTFESDFQYKKEDDEETLNEIFLNTKANYTFLPKHYVFAVAQYDYDKFRADGDRKVLGFGYGIKLLRTKRFKASNELSLAQLNTDTISEGIVRNSLWLTYKVSTNVSFTNKLLYEEGSESEVFIRNETSLNYNFENGTILSL
;
A
#
# COMPACT_ATOMS: atom_id res chain seq x y z
N MET A 1 7.13 -29.12 1.09
CA MET A 1 7.34 -27.68 1.27
C MET A 1 6.08 -27.14 1.91
N SER A 2 6.15 -26.53 3.09
CA SER A 2 4.97 -26.00 3.78
C SER A 2 4.28 -24.90 2.94
N ARG A 3 2.98 -24.69 3.16
CA ARG A 3 2.21 -23.63 2.46
C ARG A 3 2.87 -22.25 2.60
N VAL A 4 3.44 -21.97 3.76
CA VAL A 4 4.19 -20.73 4.07
C VAL A 4 5.42 -20.57 3.15
N LYS A 5 6.23 -21.63 2.95
CA LYS A 5 7.38 -21.57 2.05
C LYS A 5 6.98 -21.31 0.60
N LYS A 6 5.81 -21.82 0.18
CA LYS A 6 5.25 -21.56 -1.15
C LYS A 6 4.78 -20.11 -1.30
N ALA A 7 4.11 -19.56 -0.27
CA ALA A 7 3.64 -18.17 -0.28
C ALA A 7 4.82 -17.17 -0.28
N VAL A 8 5.81 -17.37 0.58
CA VAL A 8 7.03 -16.56 0.62
C VAL A 8 7.78 -16.63 -0.71
N LEU A 9 7.91 -17.83 -1.29
CA LEU A 9 8.57 -18.01 -2.59
C LEU A 9 7.79 -17.30 -3.70
N LEU A 10 6.46 -17.37 -3.70
CA LEU A 10 5.60 -16.68 -4.66
C LEU A 10 5.77 -15.16 -4.56
N VAL A 11 5.76 -14.62 -3.35
CA VAL A 11 6.00 -13.19 -3.10
C VAL A 11 7.38 -12.76 -3.63
N ILE A 12 8.43 -13.54 -3.34
CA ILE A 12 9.80 -13.26 -3.84
C ILE A 12 9.85 -13.31 -5.37
N VAL A 13 9.20 -14.29 -6.01
CA VAL A 13 9.17 -14.42 -7.47
C VAL A 13 8.38 -13.28 -8.12
N VAL A 14 7.23 -12.91 -7.59
CA VAL A 14 6.43 -11.76 -8.07
C VAL A 14 7.23 -10.47 -7.90
N PHE A 15 7.90 -10.31 -6.77
CA PHE A 15 8.79 -9.19 -6.47
C PHE A 15 9.95 -9.09 -7.48
N ALA A 16 10.62 -10.22 -7.76
CA ALA A 16 11.69 -10.27 -8.74
C ALA A 16 11.20 -9.99 -10.17
N MET A 17 10.04 -10.51 -10.57
CA MET A 17 9.44 -10.23 -11.88
C MET A 17 9.07 -8.75 -12.03
N LEU A 18 8.51 -8.12 -11.00
CA LEU A 18 8.19 -6.69 -11.00
C LEU A 18 9.45 -5.83 -11.16
N LEU A 19 10.54 -6.17 -10.47
CA LEU A 19 11.81 -5.45 -10.59
C LEU A 19 12.40 -5.54 -12.01
N ILE A 20 12.26 -6.69 -12.68
CA ILE A 20 12.78 -6.90 -14.05
C ILE A 20 11.95 -6.14 -15.10
N THR A 21 10.66 -5.94 -14.86
CA THR A 21 9.75 -5.29 -15.81
C THR A 21 9.60 -3.79 -15.59
N MET A 22 10.25 -3.22 -14.58
CA MET A 22 10.18 -1.79 -14.30
C MET A 22 10.79 -0.96 -15.42
N PRO A 23 10.08 0.09 -15.89
CA PRO A 23 10.67 1.03 -16.84
C PRO A 23 11.81 1.80 -16.16
N ALA A 24 12.82 2.23 -16.95
CA ALA A 24 14.01 2.91 -16.46
C ALA A 24 13.75 4.21 -15.66
N ASN A 25 12.55 4.79 -15.78
CA ASN A 25 12.11 5.98 -15.04
C ASN A 25 11.24 5.65 -13.80
N ALA A 26 11.14 4.39 -13.43
CA ALA A 26 10.47 4.01 -12.19
C ALA A 26 11.27 4.46 -10.96
N SER A 27 10.57 4.97 -9.98
CA SER A 27 11.11 5.24 -8.64
C SER A 27 10.42 4.32 -7.63
N GLY A 28 11.15 3.90 -6.61
CA GLY A 28 10.54 3.03 -5.62
C GLY A 28 11.44 2.78 -4.42
N SER A 29 10.87 2.13 -3.42
CA SER A 29 11.56 1.67 -2.23
C SER A 29 11.19 0.22 -1.95
N ALA A 30 12.16 -0.57 -1.53
CA ALA A 30 11.95 -1.91 -1.02
C ALA A 30 12.53 -2.01 0.39
N LYS A 31 11.81 -2.64 1.30
CA LYS A 31 12.24 -2.87 2.67
C LYS A 31 12.01 -4.34 3.02
N ILE A 32 12.98 -4.94 3.68
CA ILE A 32 12.85 -6.28 4.24
C ILE A 32 13.38 -6.18 5.66
N GLY A 33 12.60 -6.62 6.63
CA GLY A 33 12.96 -6.67 8.03
C GLY A 33 12.65 -8.04 8.61
N GLY A 34 13.43 -8.46 9.59
CA GLY A 34 13.17 -9.69 10.32
C GLY A 34 13.81 -9.61 11.70
N VAL A 35 13.12 -10.12 12.69
CA VAL A 35 13.61 -10.29 14.06
C VAL A 35 13.41 -11.76 14.42
N PHE A 36 14.50 -12.44 14.75
CA PHE A 36 14.48 -13.79 15.28
C PHE A 36 14.92 -13.71 16.74
N VAL A 37 14.01 -14.02 17.66
CA VAL A 37 14.30 -13.95 19.10
C VAL A 37 14.85 -15.27 19.61
N ASN A 38 14.30 -16.39 19.13
CA ASN A 38 14.73 -17.78 19.39
C ASN A 38 14.15 -18.70 18.31
N SER A 39 14.31 -20.03 18.44
CA SER A 39 13.77 -21.00 17.47
C SER A 39 12.25 -20.96 17.38
N ASP A 40 11.57 -20.52 18.42
CA ASP A 40 10.12 -20.63 18.61
C ASP A 40 9.39 -19.33 18.28
N SER A 41 10.12 -18.20 18.19
CA SER A 41 9.56 -16.88 17.88
C SER A 41 10.31 -16.20 16.73
N ALA A 42 9.57 -15.78 15.71
CA ALA A 42 10.09 -15.08 14.54
C ALA A 42 9.10 -14.03 14.02
N THR A 43 9.61 -12.87 13.66
CA THR A 43 8.85 -11.84 12.93
C THR A 43 9.57 -11.55 11.61
N VAL A 44 8.85 -11.61 10.51
CA VAL A 44 9.36 -11.25 9.18
C VAL A 44 8.42 -10.25 8.55
N THR A 45 8.95 -9.14 8.09
CA THR A 45 8.19 -8.09 7.41
C THR A 45 8.86 -7.73 6.10
N GLY A 46 8.09 -7.29 5.13
CA GLY A 46 8.62 -6.76 3.88
C GLY A 46 7.65 -5.81 3.23
N SER A 47 8.18 -4.79 2.57
CA SER A 47 7.40 -3.86 1.79
C SER A 47 8.07 -3.53 0.47
N LEU A 48 7.27 -3.31 -0.57
CA LEU A 48 7.68 -2.77 -1.85
C LEU A 48 6.72 -1.65 -2.22
N ASN A 49 7.27 -0.49 -2.51
CA ASN A 49 6.52 0.63 -3.05
C ASN A 49 7.22 1.11 -4.31
N THR A 50 6.51 1.12 -5.43
CA THR A 50 7.06 1.57 -6.71
C THR A 50 6.10 2.53 -7.39
N GLN A 51 6.68 3.51 -8.07
CA GLN A 51 5.95 4.50 -8.84
C GLN A 51 6.68 4.77 -10.15
N TRP A 52 5.94 4.85 -11.24
CA TRP A 52 6.49 5.36 -12.50
C TRP A 52 5.50 6.30 -13.19
N GLU A 53 6.05 7.21 -13.96
CA GLU A 53 5.28 8.24 -14.67
C GLU A 53 5.65 8.22 -16.15
N GLN A 54 4.64 8.27 -17.01
CA GLN A 54 4.80 8.38 -18.46
C GLN A 54 3.78 9.37 -19.02
N GLY A 55 4.21 10.57 -19.36
CA GLY A 55 3.34 11.64 -19.83
C GLY A 55 2.31 12.03 -18.76
N LYS A 56 1.04 11.81 -19.04
CA LYS A 56 -0.07 12.09 -18.11
C LYS A 56 -0.45 10.91 -17.23
N TRP A 57 0.16 9.76 -17.44
CA TRP A 57 -0.08 8.54 -16.67
C TRP A 57 0.91 8.42 -15.52
N GLN A 58 0.41 8.00 -14.41
CA GLN A 58 1.18 7.61 -13.23
C GLN A 58 0.65 6.27 -12.75
N GLN A 59 1.55 5.33 -12.50
CA GLN A 59 1.18 4.05 -11.90
C GLN A 59 1.93 3.88 -10.59
N THR A 60 1.25 3.31 -9.61
CA THR A 60 1.82 2.95 -8.32
C THR A 60 1.52 1.49 -8.03
N PHE A 61 2.46 0.84 -7.39
CA PHE A 61 2.30 -0.49 -6.85
C PHE A 61 2.85 -0.48 -5.42
N GLU A 62 2.05 -0.97 -4.48
CA GLU A 62 2.40 -1.13 -3.07
C GLU A 62 2.18 -2.59 -2.69
N SER A 63 3.11 -3.16 -1.95
CA SER A 63 3.00 -4.49 -1.40
C SER A 63 3.62 -4.50 -0.02
N ASP A 64 2.89 -5.01 0.96
CA ASP A 64 3.36 -5.24 2.31
C ASP A 64 3.05 -6.68 2.69
N PHE A 65 3.97 -7.29 3.42
CA PHE A 65 3.71 -8.57 4.05
C PHE A 65 4.22 -8.57 5.48
N GLN A 66 3.50 -9.23 6.36
CA GLN A 66 3.86 -9.43 7.75
C GLN A 66 3.58 -10.87 8.15
N TYR A 67 4.56 -11.47 8.78
CA TYR A 67 4.45 -12.80 9.34
C TYR A 67 5.04 -12.78 10.74
N LYS A 68 4.31 -13.31 11.71
CA LYS A 68 4.76 -13.45 13.09
C LYS A 68 4.41 -14.83 13.61
N LYS A 69 5.35 -15.43 14.32
CA LYS A 69 5.22 -16.68 15.02
C LYS A 69 5.70 -16.46 16.45
N GLU A 70 4.96 -16.91 17.44
CA GLU A 70 5.30 -16.88 18.86
C GLU A 70 4.97 -18.24 19.47
N ASP A 71 5.89 -18.80 20.24
CA ASP A 71 5.74 -20.10 20.94
C ASP A 71 5.24 -21.21 20.01
N ASP A 72 5.86 -21.32 18.81
CA ASP A 72 5.48 -22.24 17.74
C ASP A 72 4.10 -22.02 17.10
N GLU A 73 3.33 -21.04 17.56
CA GLU A 73 2.04 -20.67 16.98
C GLU A 73 2.18 -19.45 16.04
N GLU A 74 1.48 -19.49 14.92
CA GLU A 74 1.39 -18.38 13.99
C GLU A 74 0.39 -17.37 14.55
N THR A 75 0.85 -16.13 14.81
CA THR A 75 0.05 -15.07 15.43
C THR A 75 -0.28 -13.91 14.47
N LEU A 76 0.45 -13.82 13.35
CA LEU A 76 0.20 -12.83 12.30
C LEU A 76 0.60 -13.41 10.95
N ASN A 77 -0.26 -13.25 9.94
CA ASN A 77 0.05 -13.60 8.56
C ASN A 77 -0.81 -12.74 7.63
N GLU A 78 -0.24 -11.64 7.18
CA GLU A 78 -0.92 -10.64 6.37
C GLU A 78 -0.16 -10.37 5.08
N ILE A 79 -0.87 -10.19 3.99
CA ILE A 79 -0.36 -9.76 2.70
C ILE A 79 -1.27 -8.65 2.17
N PHE A 80 -0.70 -7.50 1.90
CA PHE A 80 -1.37 -6.38 1.26
C PHE A 80 -0.76 -6.12 -0.11
N LEU A 81 -1.59 -6.05 -1.14
CA LEU A 81 -1.20 -5.68 -2.50
C LEU A 81 -2.14 -4.57 -2.98
N ASN A 82 -1.57 -3.48 -3.50
CA ASN A 82 -2.33 -2.39 -4.07
C ASN A 82 -1.68 -1.90 -5.36
N THR A 83 -2.48 -1.74 -6.40
CA THR A 83 -2.04 -1.10 -7.64
C THR A 83 -3.03 -0.01 -8.04
N LYS A 84 -2.49 1.13 -8.47
CA LYS A 84 -3.30 2.27 -8.90
C LYS A 84 -2.72 2.89 -10.15
N ALA A 85 -3.58 3.13 -11.15
CA ALA A 85 -3.26 3.84 -12.37
C ALA A 85 -4.01 5.17 -12.41
N ASN A 86 -3.29 6.29 -12.49
CA ASN A 86 -3.82 7.64 -12.54
C ASN A 86 -3.63 8.26 -13.92
N TYR A 87 -4.63 8.97 -14.43
CA TYR A 87 -4.53 9.80 -15.62
C TYR A 87 -4.80 11.27 -15.28
N THR A 88 -3.78 12.13 -15.36
CA THR A 88 -3.88 13.56 -15.08
C THR A 88 -4.37 14.29 -16.32
N PHE A 89 -5.61 14.75 -16.35
CA PHE A 89 -6.18 15.48 -17.49
C PHE A 89 -6.09 17.01 -17.34
N LEU A 90 -6.04 17.52 -16.11
CA LEU A 90 -5.75 18.92 -15.77
C LEU A 90 -4.65 18.99 -14.70
N PRO A 91 -3.95 20.10 -14.51
CA PRO A 91 -2.80 20.20 -13.59
C PRO A 91 -3.07 19.75 -12.15
N LYS A 92 -4.32 19.88 -11.68
CA LYS A 92 -4.73 19.50 -10.34
C LYS A 92 -5.69 18.30 -10.29
N HIS A 93 -6.19 17.84 -11.42
CA HIS A 93 -7.28 16.88 -11.51
C HIS A 93 -6.86 15.62 -12.25
N TYR A 94 -7.23 14.48 -11.73
CA TYR A 94 -6.96 13.18 -12.32
C TYR A 94 -8.10 12.20 -12.04
N VAL A 95 -8.22 11.23 -12.91
CA VAL A 95 -9.05 10.05 -12.70
C VAL A 95 -8.12 8.88 -12.40
N PHE A 96 -8.61 7.87 -11.70
CA PHE A 96 -7.82 6.70 -11.39
C PHE A 96 -8.64 5.41 -11.36
N ALA A 97 -7.94 4.32 -11.59
CA ALA A 97 -8.41 2.97 -11.28
C ALA A 97 -7.51 2.37 -10.19
N VAL A 98 -8.09 1.58 -9.30
CA VAL A 98 -7.39 0.92 -8.20
C VAL A 98 -7.83 -0.52 -8.09
N ALA A 99 -6.86 -1.42 -7.85
CA ALA A 99 -7.11 -2.79 -7.47
C ALA A 99 -6.30 -3.10 -6.21
N GLN A 100 -6.96 -3.66 -5.21
CA GLN A 100 -6.38 -3.99 -3.91
C GLN A 100 -6.73 -5.42 -3.53
N TYR A 101 -5.76 -6.13 -2.97
CA TYR A 101 -5.92 -7.44 -2.36
C TYR A 101 -5.31 -7.40 -0.96
N ASP A 102 -6.07 -7.86 0.01
CA ASP A 102 -5.70 -7.82 1.42
C ASP A 102 -6.04 -9.17 2.03
N TYR A 103 -5.01 -9.97 2.26
CA TYR A 103 -5.08 -11.27 2.91
C TYR A 103 -4.69 -11.12 4.36
N ASP A 104 -5.53 -11.65 5.24
CA ASP A 104 -5.26 -11.78 6.66
C ASP A 104 -5.81 -13.14 7.10
N LYS A 105 -4.90 -14.03 7.51
CA LYS A 105 -5.25 -15.39 7.93
C LYS A 105 -6.25 -15.44 9.10
N PHE A 106 -6.26 -14.40 9.93
CA PHE A 106 -7.04 -14.33 11.15
C PHE A 106 -8.34 -13.52 11.00
N ARG A 107 -8.57 -12.97 9.82
CA ARG A 107 -9.80 -12.24 9.51
C ARG A 107 -10.96 -13.19 9.34
N ALA A 108 -12.06 -12.91 10.03
CA ALA A 108 -13.24 -13.75 10.03
C ALA A 108 -14.01 -13.77 8.70
N ASP A 109 -13.96 -12.68 7.92
CA ASP A 109 -14.65 -12.48 6.64
C ASP A 109 -13.79 -12.86 5.43
N GLY A 110 -12.60 -13.45 5.65
CA GLY A 110 -11.70 -13.93 4.60
C GLY A 110 -10.90 -12.83 3.89
N ASP A 111 -10.48 -13.14 2.67
CA ASP A 111 -9.67 -12.24 1.84
C ASP A 111 -10.49 -11.06 1.34
N ARG A 112 -9.92 -9.85 1.42
CA ARG A 112 -10.55 -8.63 0.95
C ARG A 112 -10.00 -8.22 -0.42
N LYS A 113 -10.87 -8.12 -1.41
CA LYS A 113 -10.55 -7.71 -2.79
C LYS A 113 -11.36 -6.48 -3.14
N VAL A 114 -10.68 -5.43 -3.58
CA VAL A 114 -11.32 -4.17 -3.96
C VAL A 114 -10.89 -3.80 -5.37
N LEU A 115 -11.87 -3.51 -6.23
CA LEU A 115 -11.66 -2.97 -7.57
C LEU A 115 -12.50 -1.72 -7.73
N GLY A 116 -11.88 -0.60 -8.06
CA GLY A 116 -12.58 0.68 -8.11
C GLY A 116 -12.01 1.67 -9.10
N PHE A 117 -12.77 2.72 -9.32
CA PHE A 117 -12.36 3.88 -10.09
C PHE A 117 -12.84 5.16 -9.40
N GLY A 118 -12.11 6.26 -9.64
CA GLY A 118 -12.41 7.48 -8.93
C GLY A 118 -11.81 8.72 -9.56
N TYR A 119 -12.01 9.80 -8.84
CA TYR A 119 -11.54 11.12 -9.17
C TYR A 119 -10.69 11.66 -8.02
N GLY A 120 -9.57 12.25 -8.37
CA GLY A 120 -8.64 12.85 -7.43
C GLY A 120 -8.38 14.32 -7.73
N ILE A 121 -8.15 15.08 -6.66
CA ILE A 121 -7.79 16.49 -6.72
C ILE A 121 -6.54 16.76 -5.88
N LYS A 122 -5.54 17.44 -6.47
CA LYS A 122 -4.37 17.98 -5.78
C LYS A 122 -4.75 19.32 -5.14
N LEU A 123 -5.16 19.29 -3.86
CA LEU A 123 -5.67 20.47 -3.13
C LEU A 123 -4.60 21.54 -2.95
N LEU A 124 -3.41 21.10 -2.50
CA LEU A 124 -2.25 21.96 -2.26
C LEU A 124 -0.99 21.33 -2.80
N ARG A 125 -0.14 22.14 -3.42
CA ARG A 125 1.17 21.72 -3.89
C ARG A 125 2.16 22.89 -3.74
N THR A 126 2.70 23.01 -2.54
CA THR A 126 3.79 23.94 -2.24
C THR A 126 5.11 23.20 -2.14
N LYS A 127 6.22 23.92 -1.94
CA LYS A 127 7.54 23.31 -1.70
C LYS A 127 7.57 22.48 -0.42
N ARG A 128 6.77 22.83 0.60
CA ARG A 128 6.77 22.18 1.91
C ARG A 128 5.54 21.30 2.16
N PHE A 129 4.39 21.65 1.59
CA PHE A 129 3.14 20.98 1.88
C PHE A 129 2.46 20.49 0.58
N LYS A 130 2.05 19.24 0.58
CA LYS A 130 1.23 18.63 -0.47
C LYS A 130 0.01 18.02 0.18
N ALA A 131 -1.16 18.23 -0.42
CA ALA A 131 -2.40 17.61 -0.03
C ALA A 131 -3.16 17.18 -1.26
N SER A 132 -3.73 15.99 -1.23
CA SER A 132 -4.66 15.50 -2.25
C SER A 132 -5.81 14.75 -1.61
N ASN A 133 -6.96 14.81 -2.26
CA ASN A 133 -8.12 14.04 -1.87
C ASN A 133 -8.60 13.22 -3.06
N GLU A 134 -9.06 12.02 -2.81
CA GLU A 134 -9.60 11.08 -3.79
C GLU A 134 -10.97 10.60 -3.33
N LEU A 135 -11.92 10.55 -4.26
CA LEU A 135 -13.23 9.93 -4.07
C LEU A 135 -13.40 8.86 -5.12
N SER A 136 -13.80 7.66 -4.72
CA SER A 136 -14.02 6.55 -5.63
C SER A 136 -15.25 5.72 -5.28
N LEU A 137 -15.75 5.04 -6.29
CA LEU A 137 -16.68 3.94 -6.19
C LEU A 137 -15.92 2.65 -6.47
N ALA A 138 -16.14 1.65 -5.65
CA ALA A 138 -15.45 0.37 -5.80
C ALA A 138 -16.37 -0.80 -5.48
N GLN A 139 -16.05 -1.96 -6.01
CA GLN A 139 -16.61 -3.24 -5.63
C GLN A 139 -15.71 -3.87 -4.58
N LEU A 140 -16.27 -4.15 -3.42
CA LEU A 140 -15.66 -4.94 -2.36
C LEU A 140 -16.15 -6.38 -2.48
N ASN A 141 -15.24 -7.33 -2.43
CA ASN A 141 -15.55 -8.75 -2.33
C ASN A 141 -14.71 -9.36 -1.20
N THR A 142 -15.38 -10.03 -0.28
CA THR A 142 -14.80 -10.94 0.72
C THR A 142 -15.39 -12.33 0.51
N ASP A 143 -15.09 -13.29 1.38
CA ASP A 143 -15.72 -14.61 1.33
C ASP A 143 -17.21 -14.57 1.72
N THR A 144 -17.66 -13.53 2.42
CA THR A 144 -19.02 -13.37 2.96
C THR A 144 -19.82 -12.24 2.33
N ILE A 145 -19.17 -11.20 1.80
CA ILE A 145 -19.79 -9.96 1.31
C ILE A 145 -19.34 -9.66 -0.11
N SER A 146 -20.27 -9.20 -0.95
CA SER A 146 -19.98 -8.68 -2.29
C SER A 146 -20.86 -7.45 -2.53
N GLU A 147 -20.28 -6.24 -2.36
CA GLU A 147 -21.04 -5.00 -2.40
C GLU A 147 -20.28 -3.83 -3.06
N GLY A 148 -21.05 -2.82 -3.47
CA GLY A 148 -20.51 -1.52 -3.86
C GLY A 148 -20.18 -0.67 -2.65
N ILE A 149 -18.98 -0.07 -2.62
CA ILE A 149 -18.52 0.81 -1.56
C ILE A 149 -18.13 2.18 -2.10
N VAL A 150 -18.30 3.20 -1.26
CA VAL A 150 -17.74 4.54 -1.46
C VAL A 150 -16.46 4.65 -0.66
N ARG A 151 -15.40 5.17 -1.30
CA ARG A 151 -14.08 5.36 -0.67
C ARG A 151 -13.68 6.82 -0.75
N ASN A 152 -13.18 7.36 0.34
CA ASN A 152 -12.54 8.67 0.38
C ASN A 152 -11.13 8.54 0.96
N SER A 153 -10.13 9.08 0.24
CA SER A 153 -8.75 9.07 0.69
C SER A 153 -8.19 10.48 0.77
N LEU A 154 -7.62 10.83 1.91
CA LEU A 154 -6.90 12.08 2.11
C LEU A 154 -5.40 11.78 2.31
N TRP A 155 -4.56 12.42 1.50
CA TRP A 155 -3.12 12.28 1.56
C TRP A 155 -2.50 13.62 1.90
N LEU A 156 -1.68 13.63 2.94
CA LEU A 156 -0.96 14.81 3.39
C LEU A 156 0.54 14.49 3.42
N THR A 157 1.35 15.39 2.90
CA THR A 157 2.81 15.32 3.04
C THR A 157 3.33 16.68 3.46
N TYR A 158 4.08 16.72 4.54
CA TYR A 158 4.74 17.92 5.03
C TYR A 158 6.25 17.72 5.11
N LYS A 159 7.01 18.55 4.39
CA LYS A 159 8.47 18.59 4.47
C LYS A 159 8.88 19.47 5.64
N VAL A 160 9.37 18.84 6.70
CA VAL A 160 9.91 19.51 7.89
C VAL A 160 11.24 20.18 7.55
N SER A 161 12.10 19.46 6.83
CA SER A 161 13.39 19.95 6.33
C SER A 161 13.68 19.38 4.93
N THR A 162 14.87 19.60 4.40
CA THR A 162 15.33 19.01 3.12
C THR A 162 15.28 17.48 3.17
N ASN A 163 15.62 16.91 4.31
CA ASN A 163 15.81 15.48 4.51
C ASN A 163 14.68 14.81 5.29
N VAL A 164 13.80 15.59 5.95
CA VAL A 164 12.74 15.05 6.80
C VAL A 164 11.37 15.38 6.23
N SER A 165 10.53 14.38 6.09
CA SER A 165 9.13 14.55 5.70
C SER A 165 8.20 13.70 6.55
N PHE A 166 7.06 14.29 6.87
CA PHE A 166 5.92 13.63 7.51
C PHE A 166 4.87 13.32 6.44
N THR A 167 4.32 12.12 6.46
CA THR A 167 3.26 11.70 5.55
C THR A 167 2.11 11.12 6.36
N ASN A 168 0.88 11.48 5.99
CA ASN A 168 -0.32 10.87 6.55
C ASN A 168 -1.26 10.48 5.42
N LYS A 169 -1.80 9.29 5.49
CA LYS A 169 -2.85 8.77 4.62
C LYS A 169 -4.05 8.43 5.50
N LEU A 170 -5.20 8.98 5.20
CA LEU A 170 -6.47 8.62 5.80
C LEU A 170 -7.37 8.03 4.71
N LEU A 171 -7.80 6.79 4.88
CA LEU A 171 -8.77 6.12 4.03
C LEU A 171 -10.04 5.89 4.83
N TYR A 172 -11.16 6.29 4.27
CA TYR A 172 -12.52 6.01 4.75
C TYR A 172 -13.26 5.22 3.68
N GLU A 173 -13.92 4.15 4.07
CA GLU A 173 -14.74 3.32 3.20
C GLU A 173 -16.07 3.02 3.87
N GLU A 174 -17.14 3.03 3.09
CA GLU A 174 -18.49 2.75 3.53
C GLU A 174 -19.25 1.97 2.46
N GLY A 175 -19.89 0.90 2.87
CA GLY A 175 -20.78 0.06 2.07
C GLY A 175 -22.16 -0.04 2.71
N SER A 176 -23.01 -0.84 2.12
CA SER A 176 -24.38 -1.09 2.63
C SER A 176 -24.44 -2.25 3.62
N GLU A 177 -23.52 -3.19 3.51
CA GLU A 177 -23.49 -4.43 4.30
C GLU A 177 -22.24 -4.53 5.17
N SER A 178 -21.11 -3.93 4.72
CA SER A 178 -19.87 -3.88 5.47
C SER A 178 -19.91 -2.78 6.54
N GLU A 179 -19.16 -3.03 7.62
CA GLU A 179 -18.87 -2.00 8.60
C GLU A 179 -18.03 -0.88 7.98
N VAL A 180 -18.16 0.33 8.53
CA VAL A 180 -17.32 1.45 8.16
C VAL A 180 -15.86 1.09 8.42
N PHE A 181 -15.03 1.18 7.38
CA PHE A 181 -13.59 0.92 7.48
C PHE A 181 -12.80 2.22 7.46
N ILE A 182 -11.96 2.42 8.46
CA ILE A 182 -11.07 3.58 8.56
C ILE A 182 -9.64 3.07 8.72
N ARG A 183 -8.75 3.50 7.81
CA ARG A 183 -7.32 3.22 7.89
C ARG A 183 -6.54 4.53 7.94
N ASN A 184 -5.71 4.69 8.95
CA ASN A 184 -4.82 5.84 9.08
C ASN A 184 -3.37 5.34 9.13
N GLU A 185 -2.59 5.78 8.17
CA GLU A 185 -1.16 5.49 8.07
C GLU A 185 -0.39 6.80 8.26
N THR A 186 0.49 6.81 9.24
CA THR A 186 1.35 7.96 9.52
C THR A 186 2.80 7.53 9.47
N SER A 187 3.64 8.25 8.75
CA SER A 187 5.06 7.96 8.67
C SER A 187 5.91 9.21 8.76
N LEU A 188 7.05 9.09 9.43
CA LEU A 188 8.14 10.06 9.42
C LEU A 188 9.28 9.49 8.58
N ASN A 189 9.62 10.17 7.50
CA ASN A 189 10.63 9.70 6.56
C ASN A 189 11.87 10.58 6.66
N TYR A 190 13.04 9.96 6.80
CA TYR A 190 14.35 10.62 6.71
C TYR A 190 15.07 10.15 5.44
N ASN A 191 15.41 11.10 4.57
CA ASN A 191 16.15 10.83 3.34
C ASN A 191 17.63 11.13 3.57
N PHE A 192 18.48 10.10 3.45
CA PHE A 192 19.92 10.26 3.48
C PHE A 192 20.42 10.81 2.14
N GLU A 193 21.58 11.46 2.12
CA GLU A 193 22.19 12.02 0.90
C GLU A 193 22.49 10.95 -0.17
N ASN A 194 22.70 9.71 0.24
CA ASN A 194 22.92 8.55 -0.67
C ASN A 194 21.62 7.98 -1.27
N GLY A 195 20.46 8.60 -1.03
CA GLY A 195 19.17 8.13 -1.52
C GLY A 195 18.48 7.08 -0.64
N THR A 196 19.09 6.65 0.45
CA THR A 196 18.44 5.76 1.43
C THR A 196 17.33 6.50 2.16
N ILE A 197 16.19 5.85 2.40
CA ILE A 197 15.06 6.38 3.16
C ILE A 197 14.87 5.53 4.41
N LEU A 198 14.87 6.17 5.58
CA LEU A 198 14.39 5.58 6.82
C LEU A 198 12.96 6.05 7.06
N SER A 199 12.03 5.13 7.25
CA SER A 199 10.64 5.43 7.64
C SER A 199 10.35 4.79 8.99
N LEU A 200 9.69 5.54 9.85
CA LEU A 200 9.19 5.14 11.17
C LEU A 200 7.67 5.30 11.17
#